data_9b2ddc7f0fd956cbf6bdbd4f512f7fcd
#
_entry.id   9b2ddc7f0fd956cbf6bdbd4f512f7fcd
#
_cell.length_a   1.000
_cell.length_b   1.000
_cell.length_c   1.000
_cell.angle_alpha   90.00
_cell.angle_beta   90.00
_cell.angle_gamma   90.00
#
_symmetry.space_group_name_H-M   'P 1'
#
loop_
_entity.id
_entity.type
_entity.pdbx_description
1 polymer ?
#
loop_
_entity_poly.entity_id
_entity_poly.type
_entity_poly.pdbx_seq_one_letter_code
_entity_poly.pdbx_strand_id
1 'polypeptide(L)'
;MHTLKKFIQYYTPYKGVFFLDLICAAVISLADLAFPQILRTLTKTLFTESSDAILRALIPITLVLFVMYVIQAGCKYYVSYQGHMMGAHMERDMRQQLFDHYERLSFSYYDQNNSGQMMSKLVSDLFDISEFAHHGPENLFISLIKNRKMNEPIILIREMNKFSGP
;
A
#
# COMPACT_ATOMS: atom_id res chain seq x y z
N MET A 1 22.55 11.01 -3.91
CA MET A 1 21.37 11.55 -4.61
C MET A 1 21.20 11.04 -6.05
N HIS A 2 22.28 10.64 -6.74
CA HIS A 2 22.21 10.14 -8.12
C HIS A 2 21.45 8.80 -8.27
N THR A 3 21.63 7.89 -7.31
CA THR A 3 21.01 6.55 -7.28
C THR A 3 19.48 6.63 -7.13
N LEU A 4 19.00 7.48 -6.20
CA LEU A 4 17.57 7.68 -6.00
C LEU A 4 16.89 8.27 -7.24
N LYS A 5 17.54 9.20 -7.92
CA LYS A 5 17.04 9.80 -9.17
C LYS A 5 16.92 8.74 -10.29
N LYS A 6 17.91 7.85 -10.41
CA LYS A 6 17.84 6.73 -11.35
C LYS A 6 16.70 5.78 -11.01
N PHE A 7 16.52 5.44 -9.74
CA PHE A 7 15.44 4.58 -9.30
C PHE A 7 14.06 5.16 -9.63
N ILE A 8 13.84 6.46 -9.39
CA ILE A 8 12.60 7.14 -9.75
C ILE A 8 12.35 7.12 -11.27
N GLN A 9 13.39 7.09 -12.09
CA GLN A 9 13.23 7.01 -13.55
C GLN A 9 12.54 5.72 -14.02
N TYR A 10 12.67 4.61 -13.29
CA TYR A 10 11.98 3.35 -13.62
C TYR A 10 10.47 3.44 -13.49
N TYR A 11 9.94 4.38 -12.68
CA TYR A 11 8.50 4.64 -12.62
C TYR A 11 7.97 5.43 -13.83
N THR A 12 8.85 6.04 -14.60
CA THR A 12 8.43 6.93 -15.70
C THR A 12 7.51 6.25 -16.71
N PRO A 13 7.77 5.02 -17.20
CA PRO A 13 6.86 4.33 -18.10
C PRO A 13 5.55 3.89 -17.44
N TYR A 14 5.54 3.71 -16.12
CA TYR A 14 4.42 3.16 -15.36
C TYR A 14 3.65 4.19 -14.53
N LYS A 15 3.85 5.49 -14.76
CA LYS A 15 3.24 6.58 -13.98
C LYS A 15 1.72 6.45 -13.85
N GLY A 16 1.01 6.06 -14.93
CA GLY A 16 -0.45 5.92 -14.91
C GLY A 16 -0.90 4.82 -13.94
N VAL A 17 -0.24 3.66 -14.01
CA VAL A 17 -0.51 2.52 -13.10
C VAL A 17 -0.21 2.92 -11.67
N PHE A 18 0.93 3.56 -11.42
CA PHE A 18 1.36 4.00 -10.10
C PHE A 18 0.39 5.00 -9.46
N PHE A 19 -0.05 6.03 -10.22
CA PHE A 19 -1.01 7.00 -9.68
C PHE A 19 -2.38 6.38 -9.40
N LEU A 20 -2.85 5.48 -10.27
CA LEU A 20 -4.12 4.79 -10.05
C LEU A 20 -4.05 3.83 -8.86
N ASP A 21 -2.91 3.18 -8.66
CA ASP A 21 -2.61 2.35 -7.50
C ASP A 21 -2.72 3.16 -6.19
N LEU A 22 -2.10 4.34 -6.14
CA LEU A 22 -2.20 5.26 -4.99
C LEU A 22 -3.63 5.74 -4.75
N ILE A 23 -4.40 6.02 -5.82
CA ILE A 23 -5.82 6.40 -5.68
C ILE A 23 -6.63 5.25 -5.10
N CYS A 24 -6.43 4.02 -5.60
CA CYS A 24 -7.08 2.83 -5.06
C CYS A 24 -6.70 2.60 -3.58
N ALA A 25 -5.42 2.74 -3.23
CA ALA A 25 -4.94 2.65 -1.85
C ALA A 25 -5.59 3.71 -0.93
N ALA A 26 -5.79 4.94 -1.43
CA ALA A 26 -6.53 5.99 -0.72
C ALA A 26 -7.99 5.60 -0.49
N VAL A 27 -8.68 5.10 -1.52
CA VAL A 27 -10.08 4.65 -1.42
C VAL A 27 -10.21 3.51 -0.41
N ILE A 28 -9.32 2.52 -0.45
CA ILE A 28 -9.28 1.42 0.54
C ILE A 28 -9.12 1.97 1.96
N SER A 29 -8.15 2.87 2.17
CA SER A 29 -7.89 3.46 3.48
C SER A 29 -9.06 4.28 4.01
N LEU A 30 -9.74 5.04 3.14
CA LEU A 30 -10.93 5.81 3.50
C LEU A 30 -12.11 4.90 3.85
N ALA A 31 -12.31 3.81 3.10
CA ALA A 31 -13.34 2.81 3.40
C ALA A 31 -13.09 2.12 4.74
N ASP A 32 -11.83 1.72 5.02
CA ASP A 32 -11.42 1.13 6.30
C ASP A 32 -11.71 2.07 7.49
N LEU A 33 -11.59 3.38 7.30
CA LEU A 33 -11.87 4.38 8.32
C LEU A 33 -13.35 4.71 8.44
N ALA A 34 -14.11 4.68 7.32
CA ALA A 34 -15.54 4.98 7.30
C ALA A 34 -16.38 3.86 7.90
N PHE A 35 -16.01 2.60 7.66
CA PHE A 35 -16.75 1.44 8.12
C PHE A 35 -17.05 1.43 9.63
N PRO A 36 -16.06 1.59 10.54
CA PRO A 36 -16.34 1.65 11.98
C PRO A 36 -17.21 2.83 12.39
N GLN A 37 -17.12 3.97 11.70
CA GLN A 37 -17.94 5.16 12.01
C GLN A 37 -19.40 4.96 11.63
N ILE A 38 -19.66 4.34 10.46
CA ILE A 38 -21.02 3.98 10.03
C ILE A 38 -21.62 2.97 11.00
N LEU A 39 -20.85 1.94 11.39
CA LEU A 39 -21.31 0.92 12.35
C LEU A 39 -21.61 1.52 13.70
N ARG A 40 -20.77 2.43 14.21
CA ARG A 40 -21.01 3.14 15.47
C ARG A 40 -22.28 3.98 15.43
N THR A 41 -22.53 4.68 14.33
CA THR A 41 -23.75 5.48 14.15
C THR A 41 -24.98 4.59 14.11
N LEU A 42 -24.92 3.49 13.36
CA LEU A 42 -26.00 2.51 13.29
C LEU A 42 -26.33 1.93 14.67
N THR A 43 -25.31 1.53 15.45
CA THR A 43 -25.50 0.98 16.81
C THR A 43 -26.18 1.99 17.72
N LYS A 44 -25.79 3.28 17.69
CA LYS A 44 -26.46 4.32 18.46
C LYS A 44 -27.94 4.47 18.09
N THR A 45 -28.24 4.46 16.79
CA THR A 45 -29.64 4.58 16.29
C THR A 45 -30.49 3.39 16.72
N LEU A 46 -29.92 2.17 16.74
CA LEU A 46 -30.63 0.96 17.19
C LEU A 46 -31.07 1.03 18.66
N PHE A 47 -30.35 1.75 19.52
CA PHE A 47 -30.68 1.88 20.94
C PHE A 47 -31.60 3.05 21.27
N THR A 48 -31.83 3.97 20.33
CA THR A 48 -32.58 5.21 20.60
C THR A 48 -33.90 5.34 19.84
N GLU A 49 -34.08 4.57 18.75
CA GLU A 49 -35.23 4.73 17.85
C GLU A 49 -36.25 3.59 17.96
N SER A 50 -37.46 3.85 17.46
CA SER A 50 -38.53 2.84 17.38
C SER A 50 -38.23 1.76 16.33
N SER A 51 -38.80 0.56 16.50
CA SER A 51 -38.59 -0.58 15.61
C SER A 51 -38.85 -0.29 14.13
N ASP A 52 -39.87 0.52 13.81
CA ASP A 52 -40.19 0.87 12.43
C ASP A 52 -39.17 1.84 11.80
N ALA A 53 -38.65 2.77 12.58
CA ALA A 53 -37.58 3.68 12.13
C ALA A 53 -36.29 2.93 11.87
N ILE A 54 -35.96 1.95 12.69
CA ILE A 54 -34.80 1.06 12.54
C ILE A 54 -34.89 0.30 11.22
N LEU A 55 -36.01 -0.35 10.90
CA LEU A 55 -36.20 -1.12 9.67
C LEU A 55 -36.04 -0.25 8.42
N ARG A 56 -36.56 0.98 8.44
CA ARG A 56 -36.43 1.93 7.33
C ARG A 56 -34.98 2.42 7.13
N ALA A 57 -34.20 2.52 8.21
CA ALA A 57 -32.81 2.96 8.16
C ALA A 57 -31.85 1.82 7.76
N LEU A 58 -32.16 0.57 8.12
CA LEU A 58 -31.30 -0.61 7.85
C LEU A 58 -31.08 -0.84 6.36
N ILE A 59 -32.13 -0.78 5.55
CA ILE A 59 -32.04 -1.07 4.10
C ILE A 59 -31.05 -0.11 3.39
N PRO A 60 -31.19 1.22 3.49
CA PRO A 60 -30.26 2.13 2.82
C PRO A 60 -28.83 2.05 3.36
N ILE A 61 -28.66 1.85 4.68
CA ILE A 61 -27.33 1.72 5.27
C ILE A 61 -26.65 0.44 4.78
N THR A 62 -27.36 -0.68 4.74
CA THR A 62 -26.84 -1.94 4.22
C THR A 62 -26.44 -1.82 2.75
N LEU A 63 -27.25 -1.12 1.94
CA LEU A 63 -26.95 -0.87 0.55
C LEU A 63 -25.67 -0.03 0.37
N VAL A 64 -25.51 1.03 1.17
CA VAL A 64 -24.31 1.88 1.16
C VAL A 64 -23.06 1.06 1.55
N LEU A 65 -23.14 0.26 2.60
CA LEU A 65 -22.05 -0.60 3.03
C LEU A 65 -21.70 -1.65 1.97
N PHE A 66 -22.69 -2.24 1.31
CA PHE A 66 -22.50 -3.19 0.23
C PHE A 66 -21.78 -2.56 -0.97
N VAL A 67 -22.24 -1.40 -1.43
CA VAL A 67 -21.59 -0.66 -2.53
C VAL A 67 -20.16 -0.28 -2.16
N MET A 68 -19.94 0.22 -0.96
CA MET A 68 -18.60 0.56 -0.46
C MET A 68 -17.68 -0.68 -0.46
N TYR A 69 -18.18 -1.83 -0.02
CA TYR A 69 -17.42 -3.08 -0.03
C TYR A 69 -17.06 -3.55 -1.44
N VAL A 70 -17.99 -3.45 -2.39
CA VAL A 70 -17.73 -3.81 -3.80
C VAL A 70 -16.66 -2.92 -4.41
N ILE A 71 -16.74 -1.59 -4.18
CA ILE A 71 -15.71 -0.65 -4.63
C ILE A 71 -14.35 -0.99 -4.01
N GLN A 72 -14.31 -1.25 -2.71
CA GLN A 72 -13.09 -1.61 -2.00
C GLN A 72 -12.48 -2.92 -2.53
N ALA A 73 -13.31 -3.93 -2.81
CA ALA A 73 -12.86 -5.20 -3.40
C ALA A 73 -12.25 -5.00 -4.78
N GLY A 74 -12.87 -4.17 -5.63
CA GLY A 74 -12.34 -3.80 -6.93
C GLY A 74 -10.99 -3.07 -6.83
N CYS A 75 -10.87 -2.12 -5.91
CA CYS A 75 -9.61 -1.42 -5.66
C CYS A 75 -8.51 -2.37 -5.15
N LYS A 76 -8.83 -3.27 -4.22
CA LYS A 76 -7.88 -4.29 -3.72
C LYS A 76 -7.40 -5.22 -4.83
N TYR A 77 -8.32 -5.67 -5.69
CA TYR A 77 -7.96 -6.47 -6.85
C TYR A 77 -7.01 -5.73 -7.79
N TYR A 78 -7.32 -4.45 -8.09
CA TYR A 78 -6.49 -3.62 -8.95
C TYR A 78 -5.07 -3.44 -8.38
N VAL A 79 -4.95 -3.03 -7.11
CA VAL A 79 -3.66 -2.84 -6.41
C VAL A 79 -2.86 -4.14 -6.41
N SER A 80 -3.49 -5.26 -6.05
CA SER A 80 -2.83 -6.56 -6.02
C SER A 80 -2.34 -7.00 -7.40
N TYR A 81 -3.15 -6.87 -8.44
CA TYR A 81 -2.79 -7.33 -9.78
C TYR A 81 -1.82 -6.38 -10.49
N GLN A 82 -2.20 -5.10 -10.62
CA GLN A 82 -1.42 -4.14 -11.40
C GLN A 82 -0.15 -3.67 -10.68
N GLY A 83 -0.20 -3.59 -9.35
CA GLY A 83 0.97 -3.26 -8.55
C GLY A 83 2.07 -4.32 -8.67
N HIS A 84 1.74 -5.60 -8.50
CA HIS A 84 2.72 -6.68 -8.70
C HIS A 84 3.22 -6.77 -10.15
N MET A 85 2.35 -6.56 -11.14
CA MET A 85 2.77 -6.52 -12.55
C MET A 85 3.75 -5.37 -12.82
N MET A 86 3.51 -4.20 -12.25
CA MET A 86 4.42 -3.06 -12.35
C MET A 86 5.78 -3.39 -11.71
N GLY A 87 5.79 -3.97 -10.51
CA GLY A 87 7.02 -4.42 -9.84
C GLY A 87 7.82 -5.40 -10.69
N ALA A 88 7.16 -6.42 -11.25
CA ALA A 88 7.79 -7.43 -12.11
C ALA A 88 8.36 -6.83 -13.41
N HIS A 89 7.68 -5.86 -14.00
CA HIS A 89 8.19 -5.16 -15.19
C HIS A 89 9.41 -4.30 -14.85
N MET A 90 9.40 -3.59 -13.72
CA MET A 90 10.54 -2.80 -13.27
C MET A 90 11.75 -3.70 -12.96
N GLU A 91 11.53 -4.84 -12.31
CA GLU A 91 12.56 -5.85 -12.04
C GLU A 91 13.17 -6.37 -13.34
N ARG A 92 12.35 -6.73 -14.32
CA ARG A 92 12.81 -7.17 -15.63
C ARG A 92 13.69 -6.13 -16.30
N ASP A 93 13.25 -4.86 -16.31
CA ASP A 93 13.97 -3.78 -16.98
C ASP A 93 15.31 -3.48 -16.28
N MET A 94 15.35 -3.53 -14.94
CA MET A 94 16.58 -3.42 -14.15
C MET A 94 17.52 -4.63 -14.39
N ARG A 95 16.97 -5.84 -14.42
CA ARG A 95 17.74 -7.07 -14.68
C ARG A 95 18.39 -7.04 -16.06
N GLN A 96 17.64 -6.63 -17.08
CA GLN A 96 18.15 -6.49 -18.45
C GLN A 96 19.31 -5.50 -18.49
N GLN A 97 19.16 -4.31 -17.90
CA GLN A 97 20.21 -3.29 -17.89
C GLN A 97 21.47 -3.75 -17.14
N LEU A 98 21.30 -4.45 -16.04
CA LEU A 98 22.42 -4.98 -15.27
C LEU A 98 23.14 -6.10 -16.02
N PHE A 99 22.38 -6.97 -16.69
CA PHE A 99 22.93 -8.03 -17.53
C PHE A 99 23.70 -7.47 -18.71
N ASP A 100 23.13 -6.51 -19.45
CA ASP A 100 23.81 -5.81 -20.55
C ASP A 100 25.11 -5.11 -20.09
N HIS A 101 25.10 -4.62 -18.84
CA HIS A 101 26.31 -4.05 -18.25
C HIS A 101 27.37 -5.10 -17.98
N TYR A 102 26.98 -6.26 -17.44
CA TYR A 102 27.88 -7.37 -17.16
C TYR A 102 28.52 -7.91 -18.45
N GLU A 103 27.77 -8.06 -19.53
CA GLU A 103 28.29 -8.53 -20.82
C GLU A 103 29.41 -7.64 -21.40
N ARG A 104 29.46 -6.37 -20.99
CA ARG A 104 30.49 -5.41 -21.43
C ARG A 104 31.74 -5.40 -20.56
N LEU A 105 31.75 -6.13 -19.46
CA LEU A 105 32.90 -6.19 -18.55
C LEU A 105 34.01 -7.09 -19.12
N SER A 106 35.28 -6.76 -18.79
CA SER A 106 36.41 -7.54 -19.21
C SER A 106 36.51 -8.87 -18.47
N PHE A 107 37.17 -9.89 -19.08
CA PHE A 107 37.47 -11.15 -18.42
C PHE A 107 38.23 -10.96 -17.11
N SER A 108 39.18 -10.03 -17.05
CA SER A 108 39.92 -9.71 -15.82
C SER A 108 39.01 -9.27 -14.67
N TYR A 109 37.84 -8.66 -14.95
CA TYR A 109 36.87 -8.33 -13.93
C TYR A 109 36.23 -9.59 -13.33
N TYR A 110 35.90 -10.57 -14.16
CA TYR A 110 35.34 -11.85 -13.73
C TYR A 110 36.31 -12.70 -12.93
N ASP A 111 37.61 -12.65 -13.28
CA ASP A 111 38.66 -13.34 -12.54
C ASP A 111 38.85 -12.76 -11.12
N GLN A 112 38.60 -11.47 -10.94
CA GLN A 112 38.75 -10.77 -9.65
C GLN A 112 37.49 -10.72 -8.80
N ASN A 113 36.33 -11.01 -9.37
CA ASN A 113 35.04 -10.92 -8.70
C ASN A 113 34.33 -12.26 -8.66
N ASN A 114 33.65 -12.52 -7.54
CA ASN A 114 32.92 -13.77 -7.38
C ASN A 114 31.62 -13.74 -8.24
N SER A 115 31.57 -14.61 -9.25
CA SER A 115 30.42 -14.76 -10.13
C SER A 115 29.12 -15.12 -9.39
N GLY A 116 29.19 -15.81 -8.26
CA GLY A 116 28.06 -16.11 -7.40
C GLY A 116 27.46 -14.85 -6.77
N GLN A 117 28.30 -13.90 -6.34
CA GLN A 117 27.82 -12.60 -5.83
C GLN A 117 27.16 -11.75 -6.93
N MET A 118 27.72 -11.79 -8.14
CA MET A 118 27.11 -11.10 -9.28
C MET A 118 25.75 -11.68 -9.63
N MET A 119 25.61 -13.01 -9.58
CA MET A 119 24.33 -13.69 -9.81
C MET A 119 23.31 -13.38 -8.69
N SER A 120 23.75 -13.31 -7.43
CA SER A 120 22.89 -12.90 -6.31
C SER A 120 22.30 -11.52 -6.53
N LYS A 121 23.08 -10.55 -7.02
CA LYS A 121 22.58 -9.19 -7.37
C LYS A 121 21.54 -9.22 -8.48
N LEU A 122 21.71 -10.08 -9.48
CA LEU A 122 20.77 -10.23 -10.59
C LEU A 122 19.44 -10.88 -10.20
N VAL A 123 19.42 -11.68 -9.15
CA VAL A 123 18.25 -12.46 -8.75
C VAL A 123 17.65 -11.92 -7.45
N SER A 124 18.39 -12.01 -6.33
CA SER A 124 17.84 -11.70 -5.00
C SER A 124 17.74 -10.20 -4.75
N ASP A 125 18.81 -9.44 -4.99
CA ASP A 125 18.83 -8.01 -4.66
C ASP A 125 17.82 -7.23 -5.54
N LEU A 126 17.65 -7.63 -6.81
CA LEU A 126 16.67 -6.99 -7.69
C LEU A 126 15.24 -7.32 -7.31
N PHE A 127 14.98 -8.54 -6.87
CA PHE A 127 13.67 -8.92 -6.33
C PHE A 127 13.31 -8.06 -5.12
N ASP A 128 14.22 -7.94 -4.14
CA ASP A 128 14.00 -7.11 -2.95
C ASP A 128 13.77 -5.63 -3.29
N ILE A 129 14.48 -5.11 -4.30
CA ILE A 129 14.28 -3.74 -4.80
C ILE A 129 12.92 -3.58 -5.45
N SER A 130 12.44 -4.55 -6.22
CA SER A 130 11.13 -4.50 -6.88
C SER A 130 9.98 -4.58 -5.89
N GLU A 131 10.09 -5.44 -4.87
CA GLU A 131 9.14 -5.51 -3.76
C GLU A 131 9.07 -4.18 -2.99
N PHE A 132 10.22 -3.59 -2.70
CA PHE A 132 10.27 -2.27 -2.07
C PHE A 132 9.68 -1.18 -2.97
N ALA A 133 9.92 -1.25 -4.28
CA ALA A 133 9.40 -0.29 -5.24
C ALA A 133 7.86 -0.28 -5.28
N HIS A 134 7.22 -1.45 -5.16
CA HIS A 134 5.78 -1.57 -5.14
C HIS A 134 5.20 -1.26 -3.75
N HIS A 135 5.61 -1.98 -2.73
CA HIS A 135 5.04 -1.87 -1.39
C HIS A 135 5.50 -0.65 -0.59
N GLY A 136 6.70 -0.11 -0.88
CA GLY A 136 7.26 1.03 -0.15
C GLY A 136 6.38 2.28 -0.22
N PRO A 137 6.10 2.82 -1.42
CA PRO A 137 5.26 4.01 -1.57
C PRO A 137 3.83 3.80 -1.10
N GLU A 138 3.22 2.64 -1.38
CA GLU A 138 1.88 2.27 -0.95
C GLU A 138 1.75 2.29 0.58
N ASN A 139 2.64 1.55 1.28
CA ASN A 139 2.63 1.47 2.74
C ASN A 139 2.92 2.81 3.40
N LEU A 140 3.83 3.61 2.83
CA LEU A 140 4.11 4.96 3.32
C LEU A 140 2.88 5.86 3.18
N PHE A 141 2.19 5.80 2.05
CA PHE A 141 0.98 6.57 1.79
C PHE A 141 -0.16 6.17 2.72
N ILE A 142 -0.41 4.86 2.89
CA ILE A 142 -1.41 4.31 3.82
C ILE A 142 -1.09 4.74 5.26
N SER A 143 0.18 4.68 5.67
CA SER A 143 0.62 5.10 7.00
C SER A 143 0.39 6.58 7.25
N LEU A 144 0.63 7.44 6.26
CA LEU A 144 0.36 8.87 6.36
C LEU A 144 -1.12 9.18 6.55
N ILE A 145 -2.00 8.45 5.87
CA ILE A 145 -3.46 8.60 6.00
C ILE A 145 -3.92 8.10 7.37
N LYS A 146 -3.47 6.93 7.81
CA LYS A 146 -3.88 6.30 9.08
C LYS A 146 -3.31 7.03 10.29
N ASN A 147 -2.04 7.45 10.28
CA ASN A 147 -1.42 8.14 11.41
C ASN A 147 -2.04 9.51 11.71
N ARG A 148 -2.64 10.17 10.73
CA ARG A 148 -3.33 11.44 10.96
C ARG A 148 -4.55 11.31 11.89
N LYS A 149 -5.15 10.09 12.01
CA LYS A 149 -6.27 9.79 12.92
C LYS A 149 -5.88 8.99 14.17
N MET A 150 -4.70 8.34 14.18
CA MET A 150 -4.23 7.56 15.34
C MET A 150 -3.65 8.40 16.49
N ASN A 151 -3.49 9.70 16.32
CA ASN A 151 -3.08 10.57 17.44
C ASN A 151 -4.18 10.76 18.50
N GLU A 152 -5.45 10.44 18.20
CA GLU A 152 -6.52 10.50 19.21
C GLU A 152 -6.48 9.36 20.24
N PRO A 153 -6.29 8.06 19.88
CA PRO A 153 -6.26 7.00 20.89
C PRO A 153 -5.02 7.02 21.78
N ILE A 154 -3.88 7.51 21.27
CA ILE A 154 -2.67 7.64 22.08
C ILE A 154 -2.83 8.73 23.15
N ILE A 155 -3.56 9.81 22.84
CA ILE A 155 -3.92 10.85 23.81
C ILE A 155 -4.84 10.28 24.89
N LEU A 156 -5.84 9.46 24.51
CA LEU A 156 -6.74 8.78 25.46
C LEU A 156 -6.01 7.80 26.38
N ILE A 157 -5.10 7.00 25.85
CA ILE A 157 -4.27 6.08 26.64
C ILE A 157 -3.34 6.85 27.57
N ARG A 158 -2.80 8.00 27.14
CA ARG A 158 -1.97 8.87 27.95
C ARG A 158 -2.75 9.55 29.08
N GLU A 159 -4.00 9.93 28.82
CA GLU A 159 -4.89 10.46 29.86
C GLU A 159 -5.34 9.38 30.85
N MET A 160 -5.67 8.17 30.37
CA MET A 160 -6.01 7.04 31.27
C MET A 160 -4.84 6.65 32.18
N ASN A 161 -3.60 6.70 31.70
CA ASN A 161 -2.40 6.47 32.54
C ASN A 161 -2.16 7.56 33.59
N LYS A 162 -2.69 8.77 33.43
CA LYS A 162 -2.65 9.82 34.45
C LYS A 162 -3.59 9.55 35.64
N PHE A 163 -4.66 8.79 35.42
CA PHE A 163 -5.62 8.44 36.49
C PHE A 163 -5.26 7.13 37.21
N SER A 164 -4.27 6.38 36.78
CA SER A 164 -3.79 5.14 37.43
C SER A 164 -2.44 5.30 38.12
N GLY A 165 -2.11 6.48 38.59
CA GLY A 165 -0.98 6.72 39.46
C GLY A 165 -1.31 6.36 40.91
N PRO A 166 -0.30 5.94 41.73
CA PRO A 166 -0.44 5.24 43.00
C PRO A 166 -1.17 6.02 44.07
#